data_6a1084444b6d75a0506898a1716a1240
#
_entry.id   6a1084444b6d75a0506898a1716a1240
#
_cell.length_a   1.000
_cell.length_b   1.000
_cell.length_c   1.000
_cell.angle_alpha   90.00
_cell.angle_beta   90.00
_cell.angle_gamma   90.00
#
_symmetry.space_group_name_H-M   'P 1'
#
loop_
_entity.id
_entity.type
_entity.pdbx_description
1 polymer ?
#
loop_
_entity_poly.entity_id
_entity_poly.type
_entity_poly.pdbx_seq_one_letter_code
_entity_poly.pdbx_strand_id
1 'polypeptide(L)'
;MAGETVRQVLERQTEGENAQQEQVTGDRGLGSAPIGFAPASIKPRIPPQPSTLEDLGLETNMLIGLLMKALYRLGHEQSSEMSETLRIPMALTNQLVEMAIELKLIERKGQLGASMTAEMRYEMTNKGRAWALEAFSQSDYVGAVPVPLEQFSIQAATQSIKGEVLTRPVLEDVFAGLTLSSGLMRHLGPAANSGASMLLYGPPGNGKSSIAEALCRAFGHHVWLPYAIEVDRQVITLYDPAVHRPLHGKELVRAEGQSEGGETSGLRRKVTADRRYIACRRPKLIAGGELTLDMLDLAYSPTSRLYEAPMQFKACGGVLVIDDFGRQRNHPQEIINRMIIPLENGVDFLALQSGRKFEAPFDSLVVFSTNIAPSNLVDEAALRRLRYKILVGSPDRELFLKIFAQTAQRAGLELREEVVLYVLEELYAKQGKSYQAFHPRYLIDQAFAICAFEGVPTHLSPEIVARAWENLFPVD
;
A
#
# COMPACT_ATOMS: atom_id res chain seq x y z
N MET A 1 43.91 4.21 18.26
CA MET A 1 42.79 4.97 17.60
C MET A 1 41.67 4.08 17.08
N ALA A 2 41.91 2.98 16.32
CA ALA A 2 40.83 2.12 15.81
C ALA A 2 40.06 1.38 16.92
N GLY A 3 40.72 0.82 17.92
CA GLY A 3 40.10 0.12 19.04
C GLY A 3 39.28 1.03 19.97
N GLU A 4 39.67 2.26 20.13
CA GLU A 4 38.99 3.24 20.98
C GLU A 4 37.63 3.66 20.44
N THR A 5 37.49 3.76 19.11
CA THR A 5 36.24 4.06 18.41
C THR A 5 35.25 2.88 18.45
N VAL A 6 35.75 1.64 18.33
CA VAL A 6 34.95 0.42 18.44
C VAL A 6 34.39 0.23 19.84
N ARG A 7 35.22 0.46 20.85
CA ARG A 7 34.83 0.38 22.26
C ARG A 7 33.79 1.41 22.64
N GLN A 8 33.93 2.65 22.15
CA GLN A 8 32.93 3.72 22.35
C GLN A 8 31.57 3.45 21.70
N VAL A 9 31.53 2.81 20.53
CA VAL A 9 30.27 2.42 19.87
C VAL A 9 29.58 1.27 20.62
N LEU A 10 30.33 0.32 21.12
CA LEU A 10 29.80 -0.81 21.92
C LEU A 10 29.34 -0.36 23.32
N GLU A 11 30.09 0.54 23.98
CA GLU A 11 29.74 1.09 25.33
C GLU A 11 28.49 2.00 25.27
N ARG A 12 28.31 2.83 24.23
CA ARG A 12 27.13 3.69 24.09
C ARG A 12 25.83 2.91 23.83
N GLN A 13 25.90 1.67 23.37
CA GLN A 13 24.71 0.81 23.22
C GLN A 13 24.25 0.24 24.56
N THR A 14 25.16 -0.07 25.48
CA THR A 14 24.82 -0.53 26.83
C THR A 14 24.31 0.60 27.75
N GLU A 15 24.73 1.85 27.51
CA GLU A 15 24.24 3.02 28.26
C GLU A 15 22.86 3.51 27.76
N GLY A 16 22.54 3.31 26.48
CA GLY A 16 21.23 3.69 25.88
C GLY A 16 20.05 2.86 26.42
N GLU A 17 20.27 1.61 26.81
CA GLU A 17 19.23 0.77 27.42
C GLU A 17 18.91 1.14 28.86
N ASN A 18 19.87 1.61 29.63
CA ASN A 18 19.64 2.08 30.99
C ASN A 18 18.93 3.43 31.06
N ALA A 19 19.06 4.29 30.04
CA ALA A 19 18.39 5.59 30.01
C ALA A 19 16.91 5.52 29.61
N GLN A 20 16.46 4.45 28.96
CA GLN A 20 15.05 4.27 28.61
C GLN A 20 14.19 3.67 29.74
N GLN A 21 14.80 3.08 30.77
CA GLN A 21 14.08 2.56 31.93
C GLN A 21 13.85 3.59 33.06
N GLU A 22 14.56 4.71 33.09
CA GLU A 22 14.45 5.73 34.15
C GLU A 22 13.56 6.94 33.85
N GLN A 23 12.96 7.07 32.66
CA GLN A 23 12.14 8.24 32.27
C GLN A 23 10.62 8.03 32.35
N VAL A 24 10.13 7.22 33.27
CA VAL A 24 8.68 7.09 33.55
C VAL A 24 8.35 7.53 34.99
N THR A 25 8.93 8.59 35.49
CA THR A 25 8.37 9.27 36.70
C THR A 25 8.86 10.72 36.80
N GLY A 26 7.87 11.66 36.77
CA GLY A 26 7.99 13.02 37.30
C GLY A 26 8.40 14.09 36.28
N ASP A 27 7.67 15.10 36.02
CA ASP A 27 7.10 16.18 36.77
C ASP A 27 6.41 17.21 35.85
N ARG A 28 5.36 17.86 36.33
CA ARG A 28 4.59 18.89 35.63
C ARG A 28 5.26 20.24 35.81
N GLY A 29 5.77 20.83 34.74
CA GLY A 29 6.24 22.20 34.68
C GLY A 29 5.51 22.97 33.55
N LEU A 30 4.72 23.98 33.91
CA LEU A 30 4.08 24.97 33.04
C LEU A 30 5.17 25.79 32.33
N GLY A 31 5.37 25.53 31.05
CA GLY A 31 6.20 26.32 30.14
C GLY A 31 5.47 26.58 28.85
N SER A 32 5.31 27.86 28.49
CA SER A 32 4.68 28.38 27.27
C SER A 32 5.05 27.59 26.00
N ALA A 33 4.07 26.95 25.37
CA ALA A 33 4.24 26.29 24.10
C ALA A 33 4.51 27.34 22.99
N PRO A 34 5.50 27.10 22.10
CA PRO A 34 5.61 27.87 20.87
C PRO A 34 4.39 27.55 19.98
N ILE A 35 3.83 28.58 19.36
CA ILE A 35 2.77 28.46 18.36
C ILE A 35 3.35 27.72 17.14
N GLY A 36 3.37 26.41 17.20
CA GLY A 36 3.73 25.55 16.09
C GLY A 36 2.47 25.19 15.32
N PHE A 37 2.39 25.60 14.08
CA PHE A 37 1.48 25.02 13.10
C PHE A 37 1.87 23.53 12.95
N ALA A 38 1.31 22.65 13.76
CA ALA A 38 1.22 21.26 13.40
C ALA A 38 0.06 21.15 12.42
N PRO A 39 0.30 20.90 11.11
CA PRO A 39 -0.78 20.66 10.19
C PRO A 39 -1.55 19.46 10.70
N ALA A 40 -2.85 19.65 10.96
CA ALA A 40 -3.72 18.57 11.41
C ALA A 40 -3.79 17.51 10.29
N SER A 41 -3.43 16.29 10.63
CA SER A 41 -3.60 15.17 9.69
C SER A 41 -5.08 15.01 9.34
N ILE A 42 -5.40 15.10 8.05
CA ILE A 42 -6.78 14.98 7.56
C ILE A 42 -7.17 13.51 7.64
N LYS A 43 -8.14 13.20 8.52
CA LYS A 43 -8.70 11.83 8.59
C LYS A 43 -9.55 11.55 7.35
N PRO A 44 -9.47 10.34 6.78
CA PRO A 44 -10.32 9.93 5.67
C PRO A 44 -11.80 10.12 5.99
N ARG A 45 -12.54 10.71 5.07
CA ARG A 45 -13.99 10.88 5.22
C ARG A 45 -14.70 9.58 4.90
N ILE A 46 -15.64 9.18 5.76
CA ILE A 46 -16.48 8.01 5.54
C ILE A 46 -17.39 8.28 4.33
N PRO A 47 -17.41 7.43 3.29
CA PRO A 47 -18.35 7.59 2.18
C PRO A 47 -19.78 7.40 2.71
N PRO A 48 -20.68 8.39 2.49
CA PRO A 48 -22.03 8.31 3.04
C PRO A 48 -22.84 7.21 2.34
N GLN A 49 -23.63 6.47 3.12
CA GLN A 49 -24.53 5.45 2.59
C GLN A 49 -25.58 6.10 1.69
N PRO A 50 -25.83 5.58 0.47
CA PRO A 50 -26.88 6.06 -0.42
C PRO A 50 -28.26 5.85 0.21
N SER A 51 -29.13 6.84 0.05
CA SER A 51 -30.51 6.84 0.59
C SER A 51 -31.56 6.68 -0.50
N THR A 52 -31.25 7.02 -1.73
CA THR A 52 -32.11 6.90 -2.91
C THR A 52 -31.37 6.15 -4.05
N LEU A 53 -32.12 5.69 -5.05
CA LEU A 53 -31.52 5.06 -6.23
C LEU A 53 -30.69 6.07 -7.05
N GLU A 54 -31.08 7.33 -7.05
CA GLU A 54 -30.35 8.41 -7.71
C GLU A 54 -28.97 8.64 -7.05
N ASP A 55 -28.86 8.46 -5.72
CA ASP A 55 -27.57 8.55 -5.01
C ASP A 55 -26.56 7.52 -5.49
N LEU A 56 -27.01 6.39 -6.05
CA LEU A 56 -26.12 5.39 -6.64
C LEU A 56 -25.41 5.92 -7.88
N GLY A 57 -26.00 6.89 -8.58
CA GLY A 57 -25.45 7.58 -9.74
C GLY A 57 -25.35 6.72 -11.00
N LEU A 58 -26.10 5.62 -11.07
CA LEU A 58 -26.11 4.69 -12.20
C LEU A 58 -27.49 4.67 -12.89
N GLU A 59 -27.48 4.32 -14.18
CA GLU A 59 -28.72 4.11 -14.92
C GLU A 59 -29.52 2.93 -14.33
N THR A 60 -30.84 3.11 -14.23
CA THR A 60 -31.76 2.09 -13.68
C THR A 60 -31.63 0.74 -14.39
N ASN A 61 -31.45 0.74 -15.70
CA ASN A 61 -31.28 -0.49 -16.48
C ASN A 61 -30.02 -1.26 -16.08
N MET A 62 -28.93 -0.56 -15.73
CA MET A 62 -27.71 -1.19 -15.25
C MET A 62 -27.93 -1.81 -13.86
N LEU A 63 -28.63 -1.10 -12.96
CA LEU A 63 -28.96 -1.61 -11.62
C LEU A 63 -29.85 -2.87 -11.69
N ILE A 64 -30.89 -2.84 -12.52
CA ILE A 64 -31.74 -4.01 -12.76
C ILE A 64 -30.94 -5.15 -13.40
N GLY A 65 -30.06 -4.84 -14.36
CA GLY A 65 -29.17 -5.83 -14.96
C GLY A 65 -28.28 -6.53 -13.94
N LEU A 66 -27.70 -5.80 -12.98
CA LEU A 66 -26.89 -6.37 -11.90
C LEU A 66 -27.73 -7.25 -10.96
N LEU A 67 -28.94 -6.79 -10.58
CA LEU A 67 -29.87 -7.57 -9.80
C LEU A 67 -30.22 -8.87 -10.49
N MET A 68 -30.60 -8.82 -11.78
CA MET A 68 -30.97 -10.01 -12.57
C MET A 68 -29.80 -10.97 -12.77
N LYS A 69 -28.58 -10.45 -12.93
CA LYS A 69 -27.36 -11.29 -12.99
C LYS A 69 -27.08 -11.99 -11.66
N ALA A 70 -27.30 -11.32 -10.52
CA ALA A 70 -27.13 -11.91 -9.20
C ALA A 70 -28.15 -13.06 -8.97
N LEU A 71 -29.42 -12.83 -9.29
CA LEU A 71 -30.44 -13.89 -9.22
C LEU A 71 -30.08 -15.08 -10.12
N TYR A 72 -29.67 -14.81 -11.36
CA TYR A 72 -29.40 -15.87 -12.35
C TYR A 72 -28.17 -16.72 -11.98
N ARG A 73 -27.05 -16.07 -11.60
CA ARG A 73 -25.77 -16.76 -11.36
C ARG A 73 -25.67 -17.37 -9.97
N LEU A 74 -26.20 -16.69 -8.96
CA LEU A 74 -26.06 -17.08 -7.55
C LEU A 74 -27.31 -17.79 -7.01
N GLY A 75 -28.41 -17.78 -7.76
CA GLY A 75 -29.65 -18.41 -7.33
C GLY A 75 -30.33 -17.71 -6.16
N HIS A 76 -30.11 -16.41 -5.99
CA HIS A 76 -30.73 -15.64 -4.92
C HIS A 76 -32.26 -15.63 -5.05
N GLU A 77 -32.95 -15.85 -3.94
CA GLU A 77 -34.39 -15.82 -3.89
C GLU A 77 -34.91 -14.75 -2.91
N GLN A 78 -34.05 -14.18 -2.05
CA GLN A 78 -34.43 -13.22 -1.01
C GLN A 78 -33.77 -11.85 -1.24
N SER A 79 -34.47 -10.77 -0.83
CA SER A 79 -33.93 -9.41 -0.91
C SER A 79 -32.69 -9.23 -0.06
N SER A 80 -32.55 -9.95 1.05
CA SER A 80 -31.37 -9.91 1.93
C SER A 80 -30.12 -10.42 1.20
N GLU A 81 -30.21 -11.55 0.49
CA GLU A 81 -29.12 -12.11 -0.29
C GLU A 81 -28.68 -11.15 -1.43
N MET A 82 -29.67 -10.55 -2.10
CA MET A 82 -29.45 -9.55 -3.14
C MET A 82 -28.77 -8.31 -2.57
N SER A 83 -29.23 -7.80 -1.41
CA SER A 83 -28.64 -6.64 -0.71
C SER A 83 -27.19 -6.91 -0.32
N GLU A 84 -26.88 -8.12 0.16
CA GLU A 84 -25.51 -8.51 0.52
C GLU A 84 -24.59 -8.56 -0.71
N THR A 85 -25.07 -9.12 -1.82
CA THR A 85 -24.29 -9.21 -3.06
C THR A 85 -24.08 -7.84 -3.70
N LEU A 86 -25.16 -7.05 -3.82
CA LEU A 86 -25.11 -5.73 -4.44
C LEU A 86 -24.47 -4.66 -3.53
N ARG A 87 -24.27 -4.97 -2.26
CA ARG A 87 -23.69 -4.06 -1.26
C ARG A 87 -24.43 -2.73 -1.13
N ILE A 88 -25.74 -2.73 -1.33
CA ILE A 88 -26.61 -1.55 -1.14
C ILE A 88 -27.61 -1.80 0.00
N PRO A 89 -28.20 -0.72 0.57
CA PRO A 89 -29.21 -0.85 1.61
C PRO A 89 -30.39 -1.68 1.19
N MET A 90 -30.97 -2.44 2.13
CA MET A 90 -32.16 -3.25 1.91
C MET A 90 -33.33 -2.45 1.30
N ALA A 91 -33.51 -1.21 1.75
CA ALA A 91 -34.57 -0.33 1.22
C ALA A 91 -34.43 -0.10 -0.29
N LEU A 92 -33.21 0.13 -0.76
CA LEU A 92 -32.92 0.33 -2.20
C LEU A 92 -33.01 -1.00 -2.97
N THR A 93 -32.58 -2.09 -2.36
CA THR A 93 -32.74 -3.44 -2.95
C THR A 93 -34.22 -3.76 -3.16
N ASN A 94 -35.08 -3.48 -2.18
CA ASN A 94 -36.51 -3.69 -2.30
C ASN A 94 -37.14 -2.81 -3.40
N GLN A 95 -36.69 -1.56 -3.57
CA GLN A 95 -37.14 -0.72 -4.68
C GLN A 95 -36.77 -1.33 -6.04
N LEU A 96 -35.54 -1.86 -6.19
CA LEU A 96 -35.11 -2.53 -7.42
C LEU A 96 -35.91 -3.81 -7.67
N VAL A 97 -36.23 -4.57 -6.61
CA VAL A 97 -37.05 -5.78 -6.69
C VAL A 97 -38.46 -5.43 -7.14
N GLU A 98 -39.10 -4.41 -6.57
CA GLU A 98 -40.44 -3.98 -7.02
C GLU A 98 -40.43 -3.52 -8.50
N MET A 99 -39.43 -2.75 -8.92
CA MET A 99 -39.26 -2.36 -10.33
C MET A 99 -39.10 -3.61 -11.24
N ALA A 100 -38.35 -4.62 -10.80
CA ALA A 100 -38.18 -5.88 -11.55
C ALA A 100 -39.49 -6.66 -11.63
N ILE A 101 -40.35 -6.61 -10.62
CA ILE A 101 -41.72 -7.20 -10.62
C ILE A 101 -42.62 -6.44 -11.60
N GLU A 102 -42.63 -5.11 -11.58
CA GLU A 102 -43.41 -4.28 -12.51
C GLU A 102 -43.03 -4.56 -13.98
N LEU A 103 -41.72 -4.75 -14.22
CA LEU A 103 -41.20 -5.15 -15.55
C LEU A 103 -41.47 -6.62 -15.89
N LYS A 104 -42.07 -7.40 -14.97
CA LYS A 104 -42.32 -8.85 -15.10
C LYS A 104 -41.05 -9.68 -15.32
N LEU A 105 -39.94 -9.27 -14.70
CA LEU A 105 -38.69 -10.01 -14.74
C LEU A 105 -38.60 -11.06 -13.64
N ILE A 106 -39.22 -10.78 -12.51
CA ILE A 106 -39.35 -11.69 -11.36
C ILE A 106 -40.80 -11.72 -10.88
N GLU A 107 -41.15 -12.77 -10.14
CA GLU A 107 -42.45 -12.94 -9.50
C GLU A 107 -42.28 -13.40 -8.07
N ARG A 108 -43.32 -13.14 -7.23
CA ARG A 108 -43.34 -13.53 -5.83
C ARG A 108 -43.73 -15.01 -5.70
N LYS A 109 -42.88 -15.82 -5.07
CA LYS A 109 -43.07 -17.28 -4.87
C LYS A 109 -43.73 -17.62 -3.56
N GLY A 110 -43.82 -16.68 -2.61
CA GLY A 110 -44.33 -16.86 -1.25
C GLY A 110 -43.29 -16.61 -0.19
N GLN A 111 -43.68 -16.82 1.09
CA GLN A 111 -42.79 -16.58 2.22
C GLN A 111 -42.07 -17.86 2.65
N LEU A 112 -40.88 -17.72 3.21
CA LEU A 112 -40.11 -18.82 3.78
C LEU A 112 -40.57 -19.07 5.23
N GLY A 113 -41.58 -19.97 5.43
CA GLY A 113 -42.11 -20.33 6.75
C GLY A 113 -43.39 -19.60 7.17
N ALA A 114 -43.95 -20.00 8.31
CA ALA A 114 -45.23 -19.51 8.85
C ALA A 114 -45.12 -18.26 9.75
N SER A 115 -43.90 -17.66 9.85
CA SER A 115 -43.71 -16.47 10.69
C SER A 115 -44.13 -15.18 9.95
N MET A 116 -44.81 -14.28 10.67
CA MET A 116 -45.18 -12.95 10.15
C MET A 116 -43.94 -12.08 9.74
N THR A 117 -42.76 -12.49 10.17
CA THR A 117 -41.47 -11.83 9.83
C THR A 117 -40.71 -12.56 8.74
N ALA A 118 -41.31 -13.61 8.12
CA ALA A 118 -40.65 -14.37 7.06
C ALA A 118 -40.47 -13.53 5.80
N GLU A 119 -39.25 -13.57 5.26
CA GLU A 119 -38.87 -12.79 4.05
C GLU A 119 -39.55 -13.37 2.80
N MET A 120 -39.96 -12.50 1.88
CA MET A 120 -40.55 -12.89 0.60
C MET A 120 -39.51 -13.54 -0.28
N ARG A 121 -39.87 -14.63 -0.94
CA ARG A 121 -39.04 -15.27 -1.98
C ARG A 121 -39.52 -14.85 -3.36
N TYR A 122 -38.57 -14.73 -4.24
CA TYR A 122 -38.76 -14.32 -5.64
C TYR A 122 -38.24 -15.40 -6.58
N GLU A 123 -38.90 -15.55 -7.72
CA GLU A 123 -38.44 -16.43 -8.78
C GLU A 123 -38.33 -15.67 -10.10
N MET A 124 -37.32 -16.01 -10.89
CA MET A 124 -37.07 -15.38 -12.17
C MET A 124 -38.00 -15.92 -13.26
N THR A 125 -38.66 -15.02 -13.95
CA THR A 125 -39.50 -15.37 -15.13
C THR A 125 -38.64 -15.69 -16.35
N ASN A 126 -39.24 -16.24 -17.43
CA ASN A 126 -38.54 -16.43 -18.69
C ASN A 126 -38.04 -15.10 -19.28
N LYS A 127 -38.83 -14.02 -19.15
CA LYS A 127 -38.41 -12.67 -19.54
C LYS A 127 -37.22 -12.20 -18.72
N GLY A 128 -37.20 -12.47 -17.41
CA GLY A 128 -36.09 -12.16 -16.55
C GLY A 128 -34.81 -12.91 -16.90
N ARG A 129 -34.93 -14.19 -17.29
CA ARG A 129 -33.77 -14.97 -17.77
C ARG A 129 -33.19 -14.39 -19.05
N ALA A 130 -34.02 -14.00 -20.00
CA ALA A 130 -33.57 -13.33 -21.21
C ALA A 130 -32.85 -12.01 -20.92
N TRP A 131 -33.40 -11.19 -19.98
CA TRP A 131 -32.79 -9.95 -19.54
C TRP A 131 -31.43 -10.17 -18.87
N ALA A 132 -31.33 -11.18 -17.99
CA ALA A 132 -30.06 -11.53 -17.35
C ALA A 132 -29.00 -11.94 -18.36
N LEU A 133 -29.35 -12.76 -19.35
CA LEU A 133 -28.45 -13.19 -20.41
C LEU A 133 -27.99 -12.01 -21.28
N GLU A 134 -28.89 -11.07 -21.59
CA GLU A 134 -28.54 -9.84 -22.29
C GLU A 134 -27.57 -8.99 -21.44
N ALA A 135 -27.83 -8.82 -20.14
CA ALA A 135 -26.93 -8.11 -19.24
C ALA A 135 -25.55 -8.82 -19.13
N PHE A 136 -25.50 -10.16 -19.15
CA PHE A 136 -24.25 -10.91 -19.22
C PHE A 136 -23.53 -10.73 -20.57
N SER A 137 -24.27 -10.51 -21.67
CA SER A 137 -23.63 -10.22 -22.95
C SER A 137 -22.85 -8.91 -22.97
N GLN A 138 -23.15 -7.99 -22.03
CA GLN A 138 -22.44 -6.72 -21.87
C GLN A 138 -21.25 -6.84 -20.90
N SER A 139 -21.40 -7.58 -19.82
CA SER A 139 -20.36 -7.75 -18.79
C SER A 139 -20.68 -8.93 -17.89
N ASP A 140 -19.69 -9.74 -17.57
CA ASP A 140 -19.81 -10.87 -16.63
C ASP A 140 -19.79 -10.47 -15.14
N TYR A 141 -19.66 -9.17 -14.85
CA TYR A 141 -19.58 -8.69 -13.48
C TYR A 141 -20.85 -8.99 -12.68
N VAL A 142 -20.68 -9.64 -11.54
CA VAL A 142 -21.69 -9.84 -10.50
C VAL A 142 -21.06 -9.51 -9.14
N GLY A 143 -21.64 -8.59 -8.41
CA GLY A 143 -21.08 -8.16 -7.13
C GLY A 143 -21.63 -6.80 -6.70
N ALA A 144 -20.85 -6.10 -5.89
CA ALA A 144 -21.22 -4.77 -5.40
C ALA A 144 -21.59 -3.83 -6.57
N VAL A 145 -22.64 -3.03 -6.38
CA VAL A 145 -23.00 -2.00 -7.37
C VAL A 145 -21.79 -1.10 -7.60
N PRO A 146 -21.32 -0.92 -8.86
CA PRO A 146 -20.19 -0.07 -9.15
C PRO A 146 -20.43 1.38 -8.70
N VAL A 147 -19.36 2.05 -8.32
CA VAL A 147 -19.41 3.47 -7.96
C VAL A 147 -19.05 4.30 -9.19
N PRO A 148 -19.82 5.34 -9.56
CA PRO A 148 -19.42 6.25 -10.63
C PRO A 148 -18.03 6.84 -10.39
N LEU A 149 -17.22 6.96 -11.43
CA LEU A 149 -15.86 7.50 -11.35
C LEU A 149 -15.80 8.85 -10.66
N GLU A 150 -16.77 9.72 -10.90
CA GLU A 150 -16.86 11.05 -10.27
C GLU A 150 -17.00 10.94 -8.74
N GLN A 151 -17.89 10.07 -8.24
CA GLN A 151 -18.04 9.82 -6.80
C GLN A 151 -16.77 9.26 -6.18
N PHE A 152 -16.09 8.36 -6.88
CA PHE A 152 -14.80 7.83 -6.41
C PHE A 152 -13.72 8.91 -6.40
N SER A 153 -13.65 9.77 -7.42
CA SER A 153 -12.67 10.87 -7.50
C SER A 153 -12.83 11.86 -6.33
N ILE A 154 -14.08 12.18 -5.96
CA ILE A 154 -14.39 13.00 -4.79
C ILE A 154 -13.91 12.29 -3.51
N GLN A 155 -14.19 10.99 -3.36
CA GLN A 155 -13.76 10.22 -2.20
C GLN A 155 -12.23 10.14 -2.12
N ALA A 156 -11.54 9.87 -3.22
CA ALA A 156 -10.08 9.82 -3.30
C ALA A 156 -9.45 11.13 -2.82
N ALA A 157 -10.00 12.28 -3.24
CA ALA A 157 -9.51 13.59 -2.81
C ALA A 157 -9.65 13.79 -1.29
N THR A 158 -10.71 13.27 -0.64
CA THR A 158 -10.91 13.41 0.82
C THR A 158 -9.95 12.55 1.66
N GLN A 159 -9.29 11.58 1.07
CA GLN A 159 -8.40 10.64 1.74
C GLN A 159 -6.98 10.65 1.15
N SER A 160 -6.63 11.72 0.45
CA SER A 160 -5.34 11.88 -0.22
C SER A 160 -4.17 11.60 0.71
N ILE A 161 -3.17 10.88 0.20
CA ILE A 161 -1.92 10.61 0.91
C ILE A 161 -1.17 11.92 1.24
N LYS A 162 -1.34 12.95 0.44
CA LYS A 162 -0.74 14.29 0.64
C LYS A 162 -1.32 15.02 1.86
N GLY A 163 -2.48 14.60 2.37
CA GLY A 163 -3.09 15.14 3.59
C GLY A 163 -2.54 14.52 4.88
N GLU A 164 -1.71 13.48 4.80
CA GLU A 164 -1.13 12.82 5.95
C GLU A 164 0.29 13.33 6.22
N VAL A 165 0.50 13.89 7.42
CA VAL A 165 1.80 14.48 7.80
C VAL A 165 2.61 13.47 8.60
N LEU A 166 3.76 13.11 8.06
CA LEU A 166 4.74 12.25 8.71
C LEU A 166 5.70 13.10 9.54
N THR A 167 5.61 12.99 10.86
CA THR A 167 6.55 13.65 11.77
C THR A 167 7.85 12.87 11.89
N ARG A 168 8.91 13.54 12.35
CA ARG A 168 10.21 12.89 12.54
C ARG A 168 10.15 11.67 13.46
N PRO A 169 9.46 11.69 14.62
CA PRO A 169 9.33 10.51 15.48
C PRO A 169 8.65 9.33 14.78
N VAL A 170 7.60 9.59 13.97
CA VAL A 170 6.92 8.53 13.20
C VAL A 170 7.87 7.88 12.19
N LEU A 171 8.67 8.68 11.50
CA LEU A 171 9.66 8.15 10.57
C LEU A 171 10.79 7.39 11.29
N GLU A 172 11.26 7.86 12.42
CA GLU A 172 12.26 7.17 13.23
C GLU A 172 11.75 5.80 13.71
N ASP A 173 10.48 5.70 14.13
CA ASP A 173 9.84 4.42 14.48
C ASP A 173 9.72 3.48 13.27
N VAL A 174 9.24 3.99 12.14
CA VAL A 174 9.09 3.22 10.89
C VAL A 174 10.42 2.68 10.39
N PHE A 175 11.49 3.47 10.54
CA PHE A 175 12.85 3.09 10.16
C PHE A 175 13.65 2.45 11.29
N ALA A 176 13.10 2.19 12.47
CA ALA A 176 13.81 1.56 13.60
C ALA A 176 14.46 0.21 13.24
N GLY A 177 13.91 -0.46 12.21
CA GLY A 177 14.52 -1.66 11.60
C GLY A 177 15.75 -1.41 10.74
N LEU A 178 15.99 -0.17 10.32
CA LEU A 178 17.05 0.23 9.39
C LEU A 178 17.96 1.25 10.05
N THR A 179 19.26 1.07 9.88
CA THR A 179 20.23 2.05 10.38
C THR A 179 20.53 3.05 9.28
N LEU A 180 19.88 4.22 9.34
CA LEU A 180 20.02 5.27 8.35
C LEU A 180 20.94 6.40 8.86
N SER A 181 21.67 7.04 7.95
CA SER A 181 22.39 8.26 8.28
C SER A 181 21.44 9.43 8.57
N SER A 182 21.83 10.33 9.45
CA SER A 182 21.04 11.54 9.76
C SER A 182 20.81 12.44 8.54
N GLY A 183 21.77 12.42 7.57
CA GLY A 183 21.65 13.10 6.29
C GLY A 183 20.52 12.54 5.43
N LEU A 184 20.46 11.22 5.31
CA LEU A 184 19.43 10.53 4.52
C LEU A 184 18.03 10.78 5.09
N MET A 185 17.87 10.71 6.42
CA MET A 185 16.60 10.99 7.11
C MET A 185 16.09 12.41 6.84
N ARG A 186 17.00 13.41 6.80
CA ARG A 186 16.66 14.81 6.48
C ARG A 186 16.10 15.00 5.07
N HIS A 187 16.44 14.13 4.13
CA HIS A 187 15.91 14.19 2.77
C HIS A 187 14.63 13.34 2.61
N LEU A 188 14.55 12.18 3.25
CA LEU A 188 13.39 11.29 3.14
C LEU A 188 12.12 11.89 3.76
N GLY A 189 12.21 12.55 4.91
CA GLY A 189 11.05 13.13 5.59
C GLY A 189 10.30 14.15 4.75
N PRO A 190 10.94 15.25 4.31
CA PRO A 190 10.31 16.23 3.43
C PRO A 190 9.82 15.64 2.10
N ALA A 191 10.55 14.69 1.52
CA ALA A 191 10.15 14.03 0.29
C ALA A 191 8.85 13.24 0.46
N ALA A 192 8.74 12.46 1.53
CA ALA A 192 7.53 11.71 1.86
C ALA A 192 6.33 12.64 2.11
N ASN A 193 6.52 13.71 2.90
CA ASN A 193 5.47 14.69 3.20
C ASN A 193 4.99 15.49 1.99
N SER A 194 5.84 15.65 0.98
CA SER A 194 5.43 16.37 -0.24
C SER A 194 4.41 15.59 -1.07
N GLY A 195 4.31 14.26 -0.88
CA GLY A 195 3.52 13.36 -1.71
C GLY A 195 3.98 13.34 -3.18
N ALA A 196 5.15 13.91 -3.49
CA ALA A 196 5.69 13.95 -4.83
C ALA A 196 6.58 12.71 -5.08
N SER A 197 6.81 12.40 -6.37
CA SER A 197 7.65 11.28 -6.76
C SER A 197 9.09 11.45 -6.27
N MET A 198 9.71 10.34 -5.87
CA MET A 198 11.10 10.29 -5.46
C MET A 198 11.86 9.18 -6.19
N LEU A 199 13.14 9.44 -6.46
CA LEU A 199 14.10 8.49 -7.00
C LEU A 199 15.13 8.18 -5.92
N LEU A 200 15.15 6.95 -5.42
CA LEU A 200 16.20 6.41 -4.57
C LEU A 200 17.26 5.78 -5.48
N TYR A 201 18.48 6.32 -5.50
CA TYR A 201 19.53 5.82 -6.36
C TYR A 201 20.84 5.59 -5.59
N GLY A 202 21.72 4.76 -6.12
CA GLY A 202 23.04 4.51 -5.52
C GLY A 202 23.44 3.03 -5.61
N PRO A 203 24.62 2.66 -5.08
CA PRO A 203 25.16 1.32 -5.18
C PRO A 203 24.18 0.23 -4.69
N PRO A 204 24.24 -1.00 -5.24
CA PRO A 204 23.40 -2.10 -4.77
C PRO A 204 23.71 -2.45 -3.31
N GLY A 205 22.77 -3.10 -2.63
CA GLY A 205 22.99 -3.61 -1.28
C GLY A 205 22.95 -2.59 -0.14
N ASN A 206 22.56 -1.32 -0.40
CA ASN A 206 22.50 -0.27 0.62
C ASN A 206 21.07 0.04 1.11
N GLY A 207 20.11 -0.86 0.85
CA GLY A 207 18.79 -0.81 1.48
C GLY A 207 17.77 0.09 0.79
N LYS A 208 17.93 0.45 -0.49
CA LYS A 208 16.96 1.27 -1.24
C LYS A 208 15.55 0.66 -1.21
N SER A 209 15.41 -0.61 -1.57
CA SER A 209 14.12 -1.33 -1.54
C SER A 209 13.55 -1.40 -0.12
N SER A 210 14.41 -1.65 0.89
CA SER A 210 13.99 -1.67 2.30
C SER A 210 13.50 -0.30 2.78
N ILE A 211 14.11 0.80 2.31
CA ILE A 211 13.65 2.17 2.59
C ILE A 211 12.29 2.41 1.93
N ALA A 212 12.12 2.03 0.67
CA ALA A 212 10.86 2.16 -0.05
C ALA A 212 9.73 1.36 0.64
N GLU A 213 10.01 0.11 1.05
CA GLU A 213 9.07 -0.70 1.82
C GLU A 213 8.74 -0.12 3.21
N ALA A 214 9.72 0.47 3.88
CA ALA A 214 9.49 1.15 5.15
C ALA A 214 8.60 2.38 4.97
N LEU A 215 8.83 3.20 3.94
CA LEU A 215 7.96 4.32 3.59
C LEU A 215 6.51 3.89 3.37
N CYS A 216 6.28 2.71 2.78
CA CYS A 216 4.92 2.17 2.65
C CYS A 216 4.22 1.94 4.00
N ARG A 217 4.97 1.75 5.08
CA ARG A 217 4.41 1.57 6.44
C ARG A 217 4.26 2.87 7.21
N ALA A 218 4.86 3.96 6.72
CA ALA A 218 4.85 5.26 7.41
C ALA A 218 3.46 5.91 7.44
N PHE A 219 2.63 5.61 6.44
CA PHE A 219 1.29 6.17 6.33
C PHE A 219 0.30 5.28 7.10
N GLY A 220 -0.23 5.80 8.19
CA GLY A 220 -1.03 5.04 9.17
C GLY A 220 -2.54 5.09 8.95
N HIS A 221 -3.04 6.03 8.13
CA HIS A 221 -4.47 6.13 7.86
C HIS A 221 -4.96 5.01 6.92
N HIS A 222 -6.25 4.77 6.95
CA HIS A 222 -6.94 3.87 6.03
C HIS A 222 -7.46 4.63 4.80
N VAL A 223 -7.92 3.88 3.80
CA VAL A 223 -8.62 4.38 2.62
C VAL A 223 -9.91 3.60 2.41
N TRP A 224 -10.91 4.25 1.83
CA TRP A 224 -12.14 3.65 1.36
C TRP A 224 -12.04 3.45 -0.15
N LEU A 225 -12.07 2.21 -0.60
CA LEU A 225 -11.95 1.84 -2.01
C LEU A 225 -13.24 1.17 -2.47
N PRO A 226 -13.81 1.55 -3.62
CA PRO A 226 -14.95 0.83 -4.17
C PRO A 226 -14.51 -0.55 -4.70
N TYR A 227 -15.41 -1.53 -4.64
CA TYR A 227 -15.16 -2.85 -5.25
C TYR A 227 -14.96 -2.72 -6.76
N ALA A 228 -15.78 -1.91 -7.40
CA ALA A 228 -15.72 -1.59 -8.82
C ALA A 228 -16.18 -0.16 -9.06
N ILE A 229 -15.70 0.42 -10.15
CA ILE A 229 -16.13 1.73 -10.63
C ILE A 229 -16.87 1.59 -11.97
N GLU A 230 -17.75 2.54 -12.24
CA GLU A 230 -18.44 2.65 -13.53
C GLU A 230 -17.88 3.82 -14.32
N VAL A 231 -17.60 3.58 -15.60
CA VAL A 231 -17.21 4.58 -16.58
C VAL A 231 -17.92 4.23 -17.90
N ASP A 232 -18.77 5.12 -18.39
CA ASP A 232 -19.43 4.96 -19.68
C ASP A 232 -20.15 3.61 -19.82
N ARG A 233 -20.90 3.19 -18.80
CA ARG A 233 -21.60 1.91 -18.67
C ARG A 233 -20.68 0.68 -18.63
N GLN A 234 -19.36 0.88 -18.54
CA GLN A 234 -18.41 -0.21 -18.37
C GLN A 234 -18.03 -0.35 -16.90
N VAL A 235 -17.82 -1.59 -16.49
CA VAL A 235 -17.39 -1.90 -15.12
C VAL A 235 -15.88 -2.12 -15.10
N ILE A 236 -15.19 -1.39 -14.25
CA ILE A 236 -13.77 -1.53 -13.98
C ILE A 236 -13.61 -2.04 -12.55
N THR A 237 -13.07 -3.23 -12.37
CA THR A 237 -12.77 -3.76 -11.04
C THR A 237 -11.55 -3.05 -10.46
N LEU A 238 -11.72 -2.48 -9.26
CA LEU A 238 -10.65 -1.74 -8.57
C LEU A 238 -10.11 -2.52 -7.38
N TYR A 239 -11.01 -3.06 -6.55
CA TYR A 239 -10.58 -3.84 -5.39
C TYR A 239 -9.91 -5.15 -5.82
N ASP A 240 -8.68 -5.33 -5.34
CA ASP A 240 -7.86 -6.51 -5.58
C ASP A 240 -7.36 -7.08 -4.23
N PRO A 241 -7.78 -8.28 -3.80
CA PRO A 241 -7.35 -8.87 -2.54
C PRO A 241 -5.84 -9.07 -2.40
N ALA A 242 -5.11 -9.16 -3.52
CA ALA A 242 -3.66 -9.31 -3.52
C ALA A 242 -2.94 -8.01 -3.12
N VAL A 243 -3.56 -6.87 -3.41
CA VAL A 243 -3.02 -5.52 -3.13
C VAL A 243 -3.65 -4.91 -1.89
N HIS A 244 -4.98 -4.99 -1.80
CA HIS A 244 -5.77 -4.28 -0.79
C HIS A 244 -6.02 -5.17 0.42
N ARG A 245 -5.63 -4.67 1.60
CA ARG A 245 -5.82 -5.36 2.88
C ARG A 245 -6.98 -4.73 3.64
N PRO A 246 -8.16 -5.40 3.71
CA PRO A 246 -9.31 -4.90 4.43
C PRO A 246 -9.01 -4.69 5.92
N LEU A 247 -9.68 -3.70 6.51
CA LEU A 247 -9.70 -3.52 7.95
C LEU A 247 -10.70 -4.49 8.60
N HIS A 248 -10.37 -5.01 9.77
CA HIS A 248 -11.21 -5.93 10.53
C HIS A 248 -11.32 -5.53 12.00
N GLY A 249 -12.38 -5.97 12.65
CA GLY A 249 -12.57 -5.82 14.10
C GLY A 249 -12.43 -4.36 14.57
N LYS A 250 -11.56 -4.12 15.54
CA LYS A 250 -11.35 -2.80 16.15
C LYS A 250 -10.86 -1.72 15.16
N GLU A 251 -10.06 -2.10 14.17
CA GLU A 251 -9.58 -1.15 13.15
C GLU A 251 -10.75 -0.63 12.30
N LEU A 252 -11.66 -1.52 11.88
CA LEU A 252 -12.84 -1.14 11.11
C LEU A 252 -13.79 -0.26 11.93
N VAL A 253 -14.03 -0.62 13.19
CA VAL A 253 -14.88 0.18 14.11
C VAL A 253 -14.34 1.60 14.27
N ARG A 254 -13.02 1.77 14.38
CA ARG A 254 -12.37 3.09 14.42
C ARG A 254 -12.47 3.84 13.10
N ALA A 255 -12.35 3.15 11.97
CA ALA A 255 -12.50 3.74 10.64
C ALA A 255 -13.92 4.26 10.40
N GLU A 256 -14.93 3.56 10.92
CA GLU A 256 -16.34 3.96 10.89
C GLU A 256 -16.69 5.04 11.93
N GLY A 257 -15.71 5.58 12.65
CA GLY A 257 -15.93 6.65 13.63
C GLY A 257 -16.68 6.21 14.89
N GLN A 258 -16.73 4.92 15.17
CA GLN A 258 -17.31 4.37 16.40
C GLN A 258 -16.24 4.37 17.50
N SER A 259 -16.46 5.09 18.60
CA SER A 259 -15.56 5.02 19.76
C SER A 259 -15.74 3.70 20.51
N GLU A 260 -14.63 3.03 20.83
CA GLU A 260 -14.61 1.92 21.78
C GLU A 260 -14.99 2.43 23.18
N GLY A 261 -16.19 2.12 23.63
CA GLY A 261 -16.60 2.35 25.03
C GLY A 261 -16.64 3.83 25.43
N GLY A 262 -17.77 4.43 25.33
CA GLY A 262 -18.00 5.76 25.89
C GLY A 262 -19.40 6.24 25.52
N GLU A 263 -20.17 6.55 26.53
CA GLU A 263 -21.48 7.16 26.46
C GLU A 263 -21.53 8.27 25.39
N THR A 264 -22.25 8.06 24.32
CA THR A 264 -22.56 9.10 23.36
C THR A 264 -23.50 10.09 23.99
N SER A 265 -22.95 11.10 24.63
CA SER A 265 -23.69 12.31 24.99
C SER A 265 -24.01 13.04 23.69
N GLY A 266 -25.27 12.99 23.28
CA GLY A 266 -25.84 13.85 22.25
C GLY A 266 -26.13 13.14 20.92
N LEU A 267 -27.26 13.50 20.33
CA LEU A 267 -27.89 13.12 19.06
C LEU A 267 -26.97 13.20 17.80
N ARG A 268 -25.78 12.64 17.84
CA ARG A 268 -24.96 12.48 16.61
C ARG A 268 -25.51 11.32 15.80
N ARG A 269 -26.14 11.63 14.68
CA ARG A 269 -26.61 10.65 13.70
C ARG A 269 -25.42 9.75 13.32
N LYS A 270 -25.53 8.45 13.61
CA LYS A 270 -24.50 7.46 13.26
C LYS A 270 -24.36 7.48 11.73
N VAL A 271 -23.22 7.91 11.23
CA VAL A 271 -22.92 7.84 9.80
C VAL A 271 -22.65 6.39 9.46
N THR A 272 -23.50 5.79 8.64
CA THR A 272 -23.29 4.43 8.12
C THR A 272 -22.49 4.55 6.82
N ALA A 273 -21.41 3.78 6.70
CA ALA A 273 -20.59 3.77 5.51
C ALA A 273 -21.34 3.15 4.31
N ASP A 274 -21.08 3.68 3.13
CA ASP A 274 -21.53 3.07 1.87
C ASP A 274 -20.86 1.70 1.69
N ARG A 275 -21.65 0.64 1.65
CA ARG A 275 -21.19 -0.75 1.57
C ARG A 275 -20.58 -1.10 0.20
N ARG A 276 -20.72 -0.25 -0.81
CA ARG A 276 -20.03 -0.39 -2.10
C ARG A 276 -18.52 -0.14 -1.98
N TYR A 277 -18.11 0.49 -0.87
CA TYR A 277 -16.71 0.70 -0.51
C TYR A 277 -16.27 -0.28 0.57
N ILE A 278 -14.99 -0.56 0.57
CA ILE A 278 -14.31 -1.37 1.59
C ILE A 278 -13.21 -0.52 2.24
N ALA A 279 -13.18 -0.50 3.56
CA ALA A 279 -12.10 0.16 4.28
C ALA A 279 -10.85 -0.73 4.25
N CYS A 280 -9.77 -0.21 3.72
CA CYS A 280 -8.49 -0.91 3.59
C CYS A 280 -7.36 -0.13 4.24
N ARG A 281 -6.30 -0.80 4.67
CA ARG A 281 -5.03 -0.12 4.89
C ARG A 281 -4.58 0.53 3.59
N ARG A 282 -3.84 1.65 3.67
CA ARG A 282 -3.31 2.29 2.48
C ARG A 282 -2.59 1.26 1.60
N PRO A 283 -2.93 1.19 0.30
CA PRO A 283 -2.34 0.20 -0.59
C PRO A 283 -0.83 0.41 -0.71
N LYS A 284 -0.11 -0.68 -0.75
CA LYS A 284 1.29 -0.70 -1.14
C LYS A 284 1.46 -1.66 -2.30
N LEU A 285 1.94 -1.14 -3.40
CA LEU A 285 2.18 -1.90 -4.61
C LEU A 285 3.65 -1.77 -4.99
N ILE A 286 4.32 -2.89 -5.18
CA ILE A 286 5.72 -2.94 -5.57
C ILE A 286 5.80 -3.69 -6.89
N ALA A 287 6.39 -3.07 -7.88
CA ALA A 287 6.69 -3.66 -9.17
C ALA A 287 8.20 -3.61 -9.42
N GLY A 288 8.77 -4.72 -9.85
CA GLY A 288 10.19 -4.86 -10.15
C GLY A 288 10.47 -4.92 -11.65
N GLY A 289 11.37 -5.82 -12.03
CA GLY A 289 11.76 -6.03 -13.43
C GLY A 289 10.65 -6.57 -14.34
N GLU A 290 9.57 -7.09 -13.76
CA GLU A 290 8.38 -7.59 -14.48
C GLU A 290 7.49 -6.46 -15.02
N LEU A 291 7.64 -5.22 -14.54
CA LEU A 291 6.83 -4.08 -14.97
C LEU A 291 6.92 -3.86 -16.48
N THR A 292 5.75 -3.78 -17.12
CA THR A 292 5.60 -3.41 -18.54
C THR A 292 4.65 -2.23 -18.69
N LEU A 293 4.69 -1.55 -19.83
CA LEU A 293 3.78 -0.43 -20.11
C LEU A 293 2.32 -0.85 -20.07
N ASP A 294 2.01 -2.07 -20.54
CA ASP A 294 0.62 -2.59 -20.54
C ASP A 294 0.04 -2.70 -19.12
N MET A 295 0.88 -2.90 -18.10
CA MET A 295 0.44 -2.94 -16.70
C MET A 295 0.04 -1.55 -16.16
N LEU A 296 0.38 -0.49 -16.89
CA LEU A 296 -0.02 0.89 -16.59
C LEU A 296 -1.29 1.31 -17.35
N ASP A 297 -1.88 0.45 -18.15
CA ASP A 297 -3.13 0.69 -18.86
C ASP A 297 -4.22 -0.28 -18.37
N LEU A 298 -5.49 -0.01 -18.73
CA LEU A 298 -6.60 -0.88 -18.35
C LEU A 298 -6.43 -2.27 -18.98
N ALA A 299 -6.44 -3.30 -18.16
CA ALA A 299 -6.51 -4.66 -18.67
C ALA A 299 -7.97 -5.00 -19.00
N TYR A 300 -8.22 -5.44 -20.23
CA TYR A 300 -9.55 -5.87 -20.67
C TYR A 300 -9.56 -7.37 -20.93
N SER A 301 -10.53 -8.05 -20.33
CA SER A 301 -10.79 -9.47 -20.57
C SER A 301 -11.92 -9.62 -21.60
N PRO A 302 -11.63 -10.07 -22.83
CA PRO A 302 -12.67 -10.25 -23.85
C PRO A 302 -13.72 -11.32 -23.48
N THR A 303 -13.30 -12.33 -22.71
CA THR A 303 -14.17 -13.43 -22.28
C THR A 303 -15.21 -12.96 -21.25
N SER A 304 -14.78 -12.24 -20.23
CA SER A 304 -15.67 -11.73 -19.16
C SER A 304 -16.20 -10.33 -19.46
N ARG A 305 -15.67 -9.66 -20.48
CA ARG A 305 -15.99 -8.25 -20.81
C ARG A 305 -15.87 -7.32 -19.61
N LEU A 306 -14.81 -7.54 -18.84
CA LEU A 306 -14.46 -6.75 -17.66
C LEU A 306 -13.16 -6.01 -17.89
N TYR A 307 -13.11 -4.82 -17.33
CA TYR A 307 -11.87 -4.10 -17.17
C TYR A 307 -11.32 -4.31 -15.76
N GLU A 308 -10.01 -4.40 -15.67
CA GLU A 308 -9.27 -4.37 -14.42
C GLU A 308 -8.46 -3.09 -14.36
N ALA A 309 -8.49 -2.43 -13.21
CA ALA A 309 -7.74 -1.21 -12.98
C ALA A 309 -6.23 -1.46 -13.06
N PRO A 310 -5.44 -0.56 -13.68
CA PRO A 310 -4.00 -0.67 -13.71
C PRO A 310 -3.40 -0.46 -12.32
N MET A 311 -2.12 -0.84 -12.18
CA MET A 311 -1.46 -0.85 -10.88
C MET A 311 -1.43 0.52 -10.18
N GLN A 312 -1.20 1.60 -10.90
CA GLN A 312 -1.18 2.96 -10.33
C GLN A 312 -2.56 3.39 -9.85
N PHE A 313 -3.64 2.89 -10.47
CA PHE A 313 -4.99 3.17 -10.04
C PHE A 313 -5.36 2.34 -8.81
N LYS A 314 -4.93 1.06 -8.73
CA LYS A 314 -5.03 0.23 -7.52
C LYS A 314 -4.22 0.81 -6.35
N ALA A 315 -3.12 1.51 -6.61
CA ALA A 315 -2.30 2.15 -5.59
C ALA A 315 -2.87 3.49 -5.09
N CYS A 316 -4.03 3.94 -5.59
CA CYS A 316 -4.62 5.24 -5.23
C CYS A 316 -4.81 5.37 -3.71
N GLY A 317 -4.36 6.51 -3.16
CA GLY A 317 -4.32 6.77 -1.72
C GLY A 317 -3.18 6.06 -0.98
N GLY A 318 -2.22 5.45 -1.67
CA GLY A 318 -1.13 4.69 -1.09
C GLY A 318 0.24 4.95 -1.71
N VAL A 319 1.08 3.92 -1.75
CA VAL A 319 2.45 4.00 -2.25
C VAL A 319 2.66 3.00 -3.39
N LEU A 320 3.19 3.50 -4.50
CA LEU A 320 3.63 2.71 -5.65
C LEU A 320 5.17 2.73 -5.70
N VAL A 321 5.78 1.57 -5.53
CA VAL A 321 7.23 1.39 -5.64
C VAL A 321 7.55 0.73 -6.97
N ILE A 322 8.43 1.37 -7.75
CA ILE A 322 9.01 0.78 -8.95
C ILE A 322 10.47 0.46 -8.63
N ASP A 323 10.71 -0.80 -8.27
CA ASP A 323 12.02 -1.27 -7.83
C ASP A 323 12.87 -1.73 -9.02
N ASP A 324 14.19 -1.73 -8.84
CA ASP A 324 15.19 -2.02 -9.89
C ASP A 324 14.89 -1.25 -11.20
N PHE A 325 14.47 0.03 -11.06
CA PHE A 325 14.10 0.87 -12.19
C PHE A 325 15.28 1.04 -13.14
N GLY A 326 15.04 0.71 -14.39
CA GLY A 326 16.05 0.60 -15.44
C GLY A 326 16.44 -0.85 -15.80
N ARG A 327 15.81 -1.84 -15.15
CA ARG A 327 15.96 -3.27 -15.47
C ARG A 327 14.69 -3.91 -16.02
N GLN A 328 13.64 -3.10 -16.23
CA GLN A 328 12.40 -3.53 -16.88
C GLN A 328 12.64 -3.87 -18.35
N ARG A 329 11.67 -4.58 -18.96
CA ARG A 329 11.68 -4.88 -20.40
C ARG A 329 11.57 -3.62 -21.26
N ASN A 330 10.74 -2.67 -20.83
CA ASN A 330 10.59 -1.37 -21.49
C ASN A 330 11.71 -0.43 -21.06
N HIS A 331 12.10 0.45 -21.96
CA HIS A 331 13.12 1.45 -21.65
C HIS A 331 12.62 2.39 -20.54
N PRO A 332 13.47 2.76 -19.55
CA PRO A 332 13.07 3.64 -18.44
C PRO A 332 12.42 4.96 -18.89
N GLN A 333 12.90 5.51 -19.98
CA GLN A 333 12.34 6.73 -20.59
C GLN A 333 10.88 6.57 -20.99
N GLU A 334 10.49 5.40 -21.53
CA GLU A 334 9.10 5.13 -21.95
C GLU A 334 8.17 5.06 -20.74
N ILE A 335 8.61 4.39 -19.66
CA ILE A 335 7.85 4.30 -18.41
C ILE A 335 7.66 5.69 -17.80
N ILE A 336 8.73 6.50 -17.71
CA ILE A 336 8.61 7.87 -17.19
C ILE A 336 7.70 8.71 -18.09
N ASN A 337 7.84 8.62 -19.41
CA ASN A 337 7.00 9.35 -20.35
C ASN A 337 5.51 9.01 -20.18
N ARG A 338 5.18 7.72 -19.94
CA ARG A 338 3.81 7.29 -19.62
C ARG A 338 3.33 7.89 -18.29
N MET A 339 4.23 8.06 -17.33
CA MET A 339 3.92 8.56 -15.98
C MET A 339 3.99 10.09 -15.84
N ILE A 340 4.39 10.85 -16.88
CA ILE A 340 4.55 12.31 -16.80
C ILE A 340 3.27 12.98 -16.28
N ILE A 341 2.15 12.74 -16.95
CA ILE A 341 0.87 13.39 -16.61
C ILE A 341 0.41 13.01 -15.20
N PRO A 342 0.38 11.72 -14.83
CA PRO A 342 0.09 11.32 -13.45
C PRO A 342 0.95 12.01 -12.40
N LEU A 343 2.26 12.07 -12.61
CA LEU A 343 3.20 12.65 -11.65
C LEU A 343 3.10 14.18 -11.52
N GLU A 344 2.77 14.88 -12.60
CA GLU A 344 2.65 16.35 -12.62
C GLU A 344 1.25 16.82 -12.19
N ASN A 345 0.20 16.22 -12.75
CA ASN A 345 -1.16 16.73 -12.63
C ASN A 345 -2.00 15.99 -11.57
N GLY A 346 -1.56 14.82 -11.10
CA GLY A 346 -2.32 14.03 -10.15
C GLY A 346 -3.57 13.36 -10.77
N VAL A 347 -3.59 13.22 -12.10
CA VAL A 347 -4.63 12.51 -12.86
C VAL A 347 -3.97 11.64 -13.92
N ASP A 348 -4.57 10.50 -14.22
CA ASP A 348 -4.14 9.62 -15.29
C ASP A 348 -5.21 9.52 -16.38
N PHE A 349 -4.79 9.52 -17.65
CA PHE A 349 -5.68 9.34 -18.78
C PHE A 349 -5.69 7.87 -19.19
N LEU A 350 -6.80 7.20 -18.89
CA LEU A 350 -7.03 5.81 -19.27
C LEU A 350 -8.00 5.74 -20.45
N ALA A 351 -7.89 4.67 -21.24
CA ALA A 351 -8.71 4.48 -22.42
C ALA A 351 -9.49 3.16 -22.35
N LEU A 352 -10.78 3.22 -22.63
CA LEU A 352 -11.60 2.03 -22.87
C LEU A 352 -11.32 1.46 -24.28
N GLN A 353 -11.67 0.20 -24.51
CA GLN A 353 -11.56 -0.44 -25.83
C GLN A 353 -12.37 0.27 -26.93
N SER A 354 -13.41 1.00 -26.52
CA SER A 354 -14.18 1.88 -27.42
C SER A 354 -13.38 3.08 -27.96
N GLY A 355 -12.16 3.30 -27.44
CA GLY A 355 -11.35 4.47 -27.71
C GLY A 355 -11.70 5.69 -26.86
N ARG A 356 -12.75 5.62 -26.02
CA ARG A 356 -13.11 6.69 -25.09
C ARG A 356 -12.07 6.81 -24.00
N LYS A 357 -11.56 8.03 -23.80
CA LYS A 357 -10.62 8.36 -22.73
C LYS A 357 -11.35 9.02 -21.56
N PHE A 358 -10.86 8.76 -20.37
CA PHE A 358 -11.35 9.38 -19.15
C PHE A 358 -10.20 9.69 -18.19
N GLU A 359 -10.43 10.63 -17.27
CA GLU A 359 -9.47 11.03 -16.25
C GLU A 359 -9.71 10.21 -14.98
N ALA A 360 -8.72 9.41 -14.58
CA ALA A 360 -8.72 8.68 -13.32
C ALA A 360 -7.91 9.46 -12.26
N PRO A 361 -8.32 9.48 -10.98
CA PRO A 361 -7.53 10.11 -9.93
C PRO A 361 -6.20 9.36 -9.74
N PHE A 362 -5.10 10.12 -9.70
CA PHE A 362 -3.78 9.60 -9.40
C PHE A 362 -3.28 10.23 -8.10
N ASP A 363 -3.51 9.53 -7.00
CA ASP A 363 -3.13 9.97 -5.65
C ASP A 363 -2.26 8.91 -4.98
N SER A 364 -1.02 8.80 -5.43
CA SER A 364 -0.05 7.84 -4.91
C SER A 364 1.31 8.48 -4.73
N LEU A 365 2.00 8.13 -3.64
CA LEU A 365 3.43 8.42 -3.53
C LEU A 365 4.19 7.41 -4.40
N VAL A 366 4.86 7.89 -5.45
CA VAL A 366 5.66 7.03 -6.34
C VAL A 366 7.11 7.07 -5.92
N VAL A 367 7.68 5.89 -5.65
CA VAL A 367 9.08 5.70 -5.28
C VAL A 367 9.76 4.84 -6.33
N PHE A 368 10.66 5.44 -7.08
CA PHE A 368 11.56 4.71 -7.98
C PHE A 368 12.81 4.31 -7.22
N SER A 369 13.28 3.09 -7.38
CA SER A 369 14.53 2.59 -6.80
C SER A 369 15.44 2.06 -7.91
N THR A 370 16.70 2.49 -7.95
CA THR A 370 17.63 2.09 -9.01
C THR A 370 19.08 2.03 -8.55
N ASN A 371 19.87 1.18 -9.21
CA ASN A 371 21.33 1.15 -9.06
C ASN A 371 22.06 2.00 -10.11
N ILE A 372 21.33 2.60 -11.05
CA ILE A 372 21.86 3.38 -12.15
C ILE A 372 21.93 4.86 -11.74
N ALA A 373 22.98 5.56 -12.12
CA ALA A 373 23.06 7.00 -11.91
C ALA A 373 21.92 7.73 -12.66
N PRO A 374 21.28 8.75 -12.07
CA PRO A 374 20.15 9.43 -12.70
C PRO A 374 20.41 9.93 -14.12
N SER A 375 21.61 10.43 -14.38
CA SER A 375 22.05 10.93 -15.71
C SER A 375 22.11 9.84 -16.79
N ASN A 376 22.27 8.58 -16.38
CA ASN A 376 22.36 7.44 -17.29
C ASN A 376 21.02 6.68 -17.41
N LEU A 377 20.02 7.09 -16.65
CA LEU A 377 18.75 6.40 -16.54
C LEU A 377 17.73 6.95 -17.55
N VAL A 378 17.55 8.26 -17.57
CA VAL A 378 16.60 8.99 -18.42
C VAL A 378 17.15 10.38 -18.73
N ASP A 379 16.53 11.07 -19.69
CA ASP A 379 16.92 12.42 -20.07
C ASP A 379 16.65 13.46 -18.95
N GLU A 380 17.22 14.65 -19.10
CA GLU A 380 17.09 15.73 -18.13
C GLU A 380 15.63 16.21 -17.99
N ALA A 381 14.86 16.16 -19.05
CA ALA A 381 13.46 16.55 -19.04
C ALA A 381 12.61 15.58 -18.18
N ALA A 382 12.86 14.29 -18.28
CA ALA A 382 12.25 13.28 -17.42
C ALA A 382 12.72 13.39 -15.96
N LEU A 383 14.00 13.66 -15.74
CA LEU A 383 14.54 13.84 -14.39
C LEU A 383 13.93 15.03 -13.65
N ARG A 384 13.48 16.09 -14.35
CA ARG A 384 12.80 17.23 -13.71
C ARG A 384 11.46 16.83 -13.09
N ARG A 385 10.79 15.79 -13.60
CA ARG A 385 9.51 15.28 -13.10
C ARG A 385 9.66 14.46 -11.83
N LEU A 386 10.83 13.87 -11.60
CA LEU A 386 11.19 13.23 -10.35
C LEU A 386 11.69 14.30 -9.37
N ARG A 387 10.76 14.81 -8.53
CA ARG A 387 11.05 15.98 -7.68
C ARG A 387 12.19 15.76 -6.71
N TYR A 388 12.27 14.56 -6.11
CA TYR A 388 13.31 14.21 -5.15
C TYR A 388 14.21 13.13 -5.71
N LYS A 389 15.53 13.41 -5.72
CA LYS A 389 16.57 12.46 -6.07
C LYS A 389 17.45 12.27 -4.87
N ILE A 390 17.36 11.11 -4.25
CA ILE A 390 17.95 10.83 -2.94
C ILE A 390 19.00 9.74 -3.12
N LEU A 391 20.27 10.10 -2.88
CA LEU A 391 21.36 9.16 -2.90
C LEU A 391 21.34 8.29 -1.65
N VAL A 392 21.22 6.97 -1.85
CA VAL A 392 21.43 5.95 -0.83
C VAL A 392 22.83 5.39 -1.04
N GLY A 393 23.81 6.12 -0.51
CA GLY A 393 25.22 5.79 -0.64
C GLY A 393 25.66 4.61 0.22
N SER A 394 26.90 4.17 0.02
CA SER A 394 27.54 3.20 0.90
C SER A 394 27.74 3.81 2.29
N PRO A 395 27.57 3.01 3.35
CA PRO A 395 27.84 3.47 4.71
C PRO A 395 29.31 3.81 4.90
N ASP A 396 29.59 4.84 5.68
CA ASP A 396 30.93 5.07 6.23
C ASP A 396 31.25 4.02 7.32
N ARG A 397 32.46 4.06 7.83
CA ARG A 397 32.94 3.10 8.83
C ARG A 397 32.06 3.08 10.08
N GLU A 398 31.65 4.25 10.59
CA GLU A 398 30.84 4.38 11.81
C GLU A 398 29.45 3.79 11.61
N LEU A 399 28.78 4.15 10.52
CA LEU A 399 27.45 3.63 10.17
C LEU A 399 27.50 2.12 9.91
N PHE A 400 28.54 1.62 9.23
CA PHE A 400 28.75 0.19 9.00
C PHE A 400 28.86 -0.58 10.32
N LEU A 401 29.69 -0.10 11.24
CA LEU A 401 29.83 -0.70 12.56
C LEU A 401 28.50 -0.75 13.33
N LYS A 402 27.74 0.35 13.28
CA LYS A 402 26.44 0.42 13.90
C LYS A 402 25.45 -0.58 13.29
N ILE A 403 25.45 -0.73 11.95
CA ILE A 403 24.66 -1.75 11.25
C ILE A 403 25.07 -3.15 11.72
N PHE A 404 26.38 -3.42 11.80
CA PHE A 404 26.89 -4.73 12.18
C PHE A 404 26.50 -5.08 13.62
N ALA A 405 26.74 -4.17 14.57
CA ALA A 405 26.38 -4.36 15.97
C ALA A 405 24.87 -4.62 16.15
N GLN A 406 24.02 -3.79 15.54
CA GLN A 406 22.57 -3.99 15.62
C GLN A 406 22.11 -5.30 14.97
N THR A 407 22.74 -5.71 13.88
CA THR A 407 22.39 -6.95 13.20
C THR A 407 22.78 -8.17 14.02
N ALA A 408 23.98 -8.15 14.64
CA ALA A 408 24.44 -9.21 15.54
C ALA A 408 23.55 -9.30 16.79
N GLN A 409 23.21 -8.18 17.40
CA GLN A 409 22.31 -8.12 18.56
C GLN A 409 20.93 -8.72 18.26
N ARG A 410 20.33 -8.36 17.13
CA ARG A 410 19.03 -8.93 16.69
C ARG A 410 19.11 -10.44 16.41
N ALA A 411 20.27 -10.92 15.97
CA ALA A 411 20.53 -12.32 15.76
C ALA A 411 20.87 -13.09 17.07
N GLY A 412 20.96 -12.37 18.22
CA GLY A 412 21.35 -12.96 19.49
C GLY A 412 22.84 -13.36 19.58
N LEU A 413 23.69 -12.77 18.72
CA LEU A 413 25.11 -13.07 18.65
C LEU A 413 25.94 -11.97 19.28
N GLU A 414 26.95 -12.36 20.05
CA GLU A 414 27.95 -11.48 20.60
C GLU A 414 28.94 -11.04 19.50
N LEU A 415 29.05 -9.73 19.27
CA LEU A 415 30.01 -9.13 18.35
C LEU A 415 31.27 -8.68 19.13
N ARG A 416 32.31 -9.51 19.13
CA ARG A 416 33.56 -9.22 19.83
C ARG A 416 34.43 -8.26 19.05
N GLU A 417 35.24 -7.48 19.77
CA GLU A 417 36.15 -6.48 19.20
C GLU A 417 37.14 -7.11 18.17
N GLU A 418 37.67 -8.30 18.46
CA GLU A 418 38.58 -9.01 17.56
C GLU A 418 37.96 -9.29 16.18
N VAL A 419 36.66 -9.67 16.16
CA VAL A 419 35.94 -9.94 14.91
C VAL A 419 35.74 -8.65 14.12
N VAL A 420 35.38 -7.56 14.82
CA VAL A 420 35.20 -6.25 14.20
C VAL A 420 36.50 -5.76 13.59
N LEU A 421 37.61 -5.83 14.32
CA LEU A 421 38.92 -5.41 13.84
C LEU A 421 39.34 -6.28 12.63
N TYR A 422 39.16 -7.59 12.72
CA TYR A 422 39.45 -8.50 11.62
C TYR A 422 38.66 -8.12 10.34
N VAL A 423 37.36 -7.87 10.48
CA VAL A 423 36.51 -7.46 9.35
C VAL A 423 37.03 -6.15 8.75
N LEU A 424 37.29 -5.14 9.55
CA LEU A 424 37.67 -3.82 9.06
C LEU A 424 39.07 -3.79 8.44
N GLU A 425 40.05 -4.39 9.08
CA GLU A 425 41.45 -4.27 8.71
C GLU A 425 41.91 -5.37 7.74
N GLU A 426 41.52 -6.63 8.02
CA GLU A 426 41.95 -7.75 7.19
C GLU A 426 41.07 -7.93 5.93
N LEU A 427 39.76 -7.79 6.08
CA LEU A 427 38.85 -8.07 4.96
C LEU A 427 38.61 -6.82 4.11
N TYR A 428 38.24 -5.70 4.70
CA TYR A 428 37.94 -4.49 3.91
C TYR A 428 39.19 -3.72 3.49
N ALA A 429 40.05 -3.34 4.46
CA ALA A 429 41.18 -2.47 4.17
C ALA A 429 42.20 -3.15 3.25
N LYS A 430 42.58 -4.41 3.52
CA LYS A 430 43.54 -5.12 2.69
C LYS A 430 43.03 -5.43 1.28
N GLN A 431 41.72 -5.68 1.13
CA GLN A 431 41.15 -5.99 -0.17
C GLN A 431 40.58 -4.77 -0.91
N GLY A 432 40.66 -3.56 -0.32
CA GLY A 432 40.19 -2.33 -0.94
C GLY A 432 38.70 -2.33 -1.27
N LYS A 433 37.88 -3.08 -0.52
CA LYS A 433 36.43 -3.18 -0.74
C LYS A 433 35.69 -2.03 -0.04
N SER A 434 34.59 -1.60 -0.62
CA SER A 434 33.70 -0.59 -0.03
C SER A 434 32.71 -1.26 0.93
N TYR A 435 32.39 -0.57 2.04
CA TYR A 435 31.34 -1.01 2.94
C TYR A 435 29.98 -0.99 2.23
N GLN A 436 29.14 -2.01 2.49
CA GLN A 436 27.76 -2.05 2.02
C GLN A 436 26.86 -2.49 3.17
N ALA A 437 25.65 -1.93 3.21
CA ALA A 437 24.74 -2.11 4.34
C ALA A 437 24.25 -3.56 4.50
N PHE A 438 24.25 -4.37 3.42
CA PHE A 438 23.82 -5.77 3.49
C PHE A 438 24.92 -6.72 3.98
N HIS A 439 26.20 -6.34 3.92
CA HIS A 439 27.31 -7.24 4.27
C HIS A 439 27.21 -7.77 5.71
N PRO A 440 26.92 -6.96 6.74
CA PRO A 440 26.77 -7.46 8.10
C PRO A 440 25.75 -8.59 8.21
N ARG A 441 24.58 -8.41 7.60
CA ARG A 441 23.55 -9.45 7.60
C ARG A 441 24.01 -10.70 6.87
N TYR A 442 24.62 -10.55 5.71
CA TYR A 442 25.15 -11.66 4.95
C TYR A 442 26.16 -12.47 5.76
N LEU A 443 27.13 -11.80 6.40
CA LEU A 443 28.15 -12.47 7.22
C LEU A 443 27.52 -13.24 8.39
N ILE A 444 26.50 -12.68 9.02
CA ILE A 444 25.78 -13.34 10.12
C ILE A 444 24.97 -14.54 9.62
N ASP A 445 24.23 -14.40 8.52
CA ASP A 445 23.45 -15.48 7.93
C ASP A 445 24.37 -16.64 7.50
N GLN A 446 25.55 -16.34 6.94
CA GLN A 446 26.57 -17.34 6.62
C GLN A 446 27.16 -18.00 7.89
N ALA A 447 27.39 -17.23 8.96
CA ALA A 447 27.87 -17.81 10.22
C ALA A 447 26.89 -18.82 10.79
N PHE A 448 25.57 -18.55 10.74
CA PHE A 448 24.55 -19.53 11.10
C PHE A 448 24.65 -20.81 10.25
N ALA A 449 24.78 -20.67 8.94
CA ALA A 449 24.87 -21.81 8.02
C ALA A 449 26.15 -22.64 8.25
N ILE A 450 27.30 -21.98 8.44
CA ILE A 450 28.58 -22.64 8.69
C ILE A 450 28.55 -23.39 10.02
N CYS A 451 28.11 -22.73 11.12
CA CYS A 451 28.04 -23.36 12.44
C CYS A 451 27.05 -24.55 12.46
N ALA A 452 25.91 -24.40 11.79
CA ALA A 452 24.94 -25.50 11.67
C ALA A 452 25.51 -26.71 10.91
N PHE A 453 26.27 -26.47 9.86
CA PHE A 453 26.95 -27.53 9.10
C PHE A 453 28.03 -28.24 9.93
N GLU A 454 28.81 -27.50 10.72
CA GLU A 454 29.85 -28.00 11.61
C GLU A 454 29.30 -28.66 12.89
N GLY A 455 27.99 -28.52 13.17
CA GLY A 455 27.35 -29.03 14.39
C GLY A 455 27.78 -28.31 15.67
N VAL A 456 28.18 -27.04 15.58
CA VAL A 456 28.63 -26.22 16.73
C VAL A 456 27.63 -25.11 17.03
N PRO A 457 27.57 -24.61 18.28
CA PRO A 457 26.77 -23.44 18.60
C PRO A 457 27.15 -22.24 17.76
N THR A 458 26.15 -21.48 17.27
CA THR A 458 26.39 -20.32 16.40
C THR A 458 27.15 -19.24 17.16
N HIS A 459 28.27 -18.81 16.61
CA HIS A 459 29.10 -17.73 17.12
C HIS A 459 29.83 -17.00 15.99
N LEU A 460 30.30 -15.79 16.27
CA LEU A 460 31.15 -15.04 15.36
C LEU A 460 32.62 -15.17 15.79
N SER A 461 33.46 -15.68 14.88
CA SER A 461 34.90 -15.69 15.03
C SER A 461 35.58 -15.19 13.74
N PRO A 462 36.84 -14.74 13.80
CA PRO A 462 37.58 -14.39 12.58
C PRO A 462 37.58 -15.47 11.50
N GLU A 463 37.69 -16.75 11.88
CA GLU A 463 37.70 -17.89 10.97
C GLU A 463 36.36 -18.09 10.25
N ILE A 464 35.24 -18.03 11.01
CA ILE A 464 33.89 -18.15 10.44
C ILE A 464 33.59 -16.98 9.50
N VAL A 465 33.98 -15.78 9.89
CA VAL A 465 33.77 -14.59 9.09
C VAL A 465 34.65 -14.60 7.85
N ALA A 466 35.88 -15.14 7.90
CA ALA A 466 36.73 -15.31 6.75
C ALA A 466 36.09 -16.25 5.71
N ARG A 467 35.59 -17.39 6.16
CA ARG A 467 34.85 -18.34 5.28
C ARG A 467 33.58 -17.74 4.68
N ALA A 468 32.85 -16.97 5.46
CA ALA A 468 31.68 -16.25 4.98
C ALA A 468 32.05 -15.19 3.93
N TRP A 469 33.20 -14.53 4.11
CA TRP A 469 33.72 -13.53 3.17
C TRP A 469 34.15 -14.13 1.84
N GLU A 470 34.79 -15.31 1.84
CA GLU A 470 35.15 -16.03 0.62
C GLU A 470 33.93 -16.32 -0.26
N ASN A 471 32.78 -16.66 0.36
CA ASN A 471 31.55 -16.86 -0.38
C ASN A 471 30.96 -15.54 -0.92
N LEU A 472 31.23 -14.41 -0.27
CA LEU A 472 30.78 -13.08 -0.72
C LEU A 472 31.63 -12.54 -1.86
N PHE A 473 32.91 -12.82 -1.83
CA PHE A 473 33.91 -12.38 -2.81
C PHE A 473 34.75 -13.59 -3.26
N PRO A 474 34.20 -14.45 -4.13
CA PRO A 474 34.96 -15.59 -4.63
C PRO A 474 36.23 -15.10 -5.31
N VAL A 475 37.34 -15.80 -5.03
CA VAL A 475 38.63 -15.58 -5.70
C VAL A 475 38.59 -16.43 -6.96
N ASP A 476 38.66 -15.79 -8.14
CA ASP A 476 38.76 -16.46 -9.45
C ASP A 476 40.14 -17.15 -9.63
#